data_1bce7377d17f1e1879ed28f3fc2ec5c7
#
_entry.id   1bce7377d17f1e1879ed28f3fc2ec5c7
#
_cell.length_a   1.000
_cell.length_b   1.000
_cell.length_c   1.000
_cell.angle_alpha   90.00
_cell.angle_beta   90.00
_cell.angle_gamma   90.00
#
_symmetry.space_group_name_H-M   'P 1'
#
loop_
_entity.id
_entity.type
_entity.pdbx_description
1 polymer ?
#
loop_
_entity_poly.entity_id
_entity_poly.type
_entity_poly.pdbx_seq_one_letter_code
_entity_poly.pdbx_strand_id
1 'polypeptide(L)'
;MGAWVTLAELKADLGVDDDRDDVVLARQLAAAVTFVRRMRPGFDYDQTGVGPAVPEDVALGTVRLAGRWYTRRRSPDALISMAELGATRVPSFDPDIERLLKIGRYRRSVIA
;
A
#
# COMPACT_ATOMS: atom_id res chain seq x y z
N MET A 1 7.64 10.76 17.60
CA MET A 1 6.31 10.43 17.17
C MET A 1 6.37 9.31 16.14
N GLY A 2 5.81 8.19 16.44
CA GLY A 2 5.84 7.04 15.56
C GLY A 2 4.86 7.19 14.41
N ALA A 3 5.25 6.74 13.23
CA ALA A 3 4.31 6.59 12.15
C ALA A 3 3.59 5.25 12.30
N TRP A 4 2.37 5.18 11.82
CA TRP A 4 1.61 3.92 11.88
C TRP A 4 2.16 2.87 10.90
N VAL A 5 2.98 3.29 9.95
CA VAL A 5 3.84 2.42 9.13
C VAL A 5 5.19 3.10 9.01
N THR A 6 6.25 2.31 8.83
CA THR A 6 7.61 2.83 8.76
C THR A 6 8.35 2.31 7.55
N LEU A 7 9.39 3.05 7.15
CA LEU A 7 10.28 2.60 6.08
C LEU A 7 10.94 1.27 6.43
N ALA A 8 11.30 1.07 7.69
CA ALA A 8 11.89 -0.18 8.13
C ALA A 8 10.95 -1.36 7.90
N GLU A 9 9.66 -1.17 8.16
CA GLU A 9 8.66 -2.21 7.90
C GLU A 9 8.55 -2.53 6.41
N LEU A 10 8.57 -1.50 5.57
CA LEU A 10 8.52 -1.71 4.13
C LEU A 10 9.76 -2.47 3.64
N LYS A 11 10.93 -2.08 4.11
CA LYS A 11 12.17 -2.74 3.72
C LYS A 11 12.17 -4.20 4.19
N ALA A 12 11.69 -4.46 5.39
CA ALA A 12 11.61 -5.82 5.91
C ALA A 12 10.66 -6.68 5.07
N ASP A 13 9.53 -6.13 4.67
CA ASP A 13 8.56 -6.86 3.85
C ASP A 13 9.14 -7.18 2.47
N LEU A 14 9.96 -6.30 1.91
CA LEU A 14 10.57 -6.49 0.60
C LEU A 14 11.87 -7.30 0.66
N GLY A 15 12.43 -7.51 1.85
CA GLY A 15 13.71 -8.17 1.97
C GLY A 15 14.88 -7.30 1.57
N VAL A 16 14.74 -5.97 1.69
CA VAL A 16 15.79 -5.01 1.35
C VAL A 16 16.55 -4.66 2.62
N ASP A 17 17.87 -4.86 2.60
CA ASP A 17 18.69 -4.59 3.78
C ASP A 17 19.78 -3.56 3.54
N ASP A 18 19.85 -2.96 2.34
CA ASP A 18 20.74 -1.84 2.08
C ASP A 18 19.94 -0.53 2.02
N ASP A 19 20.63 0.58 1.83
CA ASP A 19 20.03 1.90 1.86
C ASP A 19 19.99 2.61 0.51
N ARG A 20 20.31 1.91 -0.57
CA ARG A 20 20.42 2.53 -1.90
C ARG A 20 19.12 3.13 -2.39
N ASP A 21 18.01 2.51 -2.08
CA ASP A 21 16.71 2.95 -2.58
C ASP A 21 15.85 3.57 -1.49
N ASP A 22 16.44 3.97 -0.36
CA ASP A 22 15.67 4.50 0.76
C ASP A 22 14.82 5.71 0.38
N VAL A 23 15.36 6.62 -0.42
CA VAL A 23 14.59 7.80 -0.84
C VAL A 23 13.40 7.40 -1.69
N VAL A 24 13.62 6.49 -2.63
CA VAL A 24 12.56 5.99 -3.51
C VAL A 24 11.50 5.25 -2.70
N LEU A 25 11.94 4.37 -1.82
CA LEU A 25 11.03 3.59 -0.97
C LEU A 25 10.21 4.51 -0.07
N ALA A 26 10.84 5.53 0.50
CA ALA A 26 10.14 6.48 1.36
C ALA A 26 9.05 7.22 0.58
N ARG A 27 9.32 7.59 -0.68
CA ARG A 27 8.31 8.25 -1.50
C ARG A 27 7.14 7.33 -1.83
N GLN A 28 7.44 6.06 -2.15
CA GLN A 28 6.37 5.10 -2.41
C GLN A 28 5.52 4.88 -1.17
N LEU A 29 6.16 4.81 -0.01
CA LEU A 29 5.43 4.65 1.24
C LEU A 29 4.55 5.87 1.53
N ALA A 30 5.10 7.07 1.34
CA ALA A 30 4.33 8.29 1.56
C ALA A 30 3.11 8.36 0.63
N ALA A 31 3.28 7.97 -0.63
CA ALA A 31 2.19 7.95 -1.58
C ALA A 31 1.13 6.92 -1.17
N ALA A 32 1.55 5.75 -0.74
CA ALA A 32 0.63 4.71 -0.28
C ALA A 32 -0.14 5.18 0.97
N VAL A 33 0.56 5.80 1.91
CA VAL A 33 -0.07 6.36 3.11
C VAL A 33 -1.15 7.39 2.73
N THR A 34 -0.81 8.29 1.83
CA THR A 34 -1.76 9.31 1.39
C THR A 34 -2.99 8.67 0.72
N PHE A 35 -2.75 7.70 -0.14
CA PHE A 35 -3.82 6.99 -0.81
C PHE A 35 -4.74 6.30 0.19
N VAL A 36 -4.17 5.57 1.15
CA VAL A 36 -4.95 4.82 2.13
C VAL A 36 -5.76 5.77 3.01
N ARG A 37 -5.17 6.89 3.43
CA ARG A 37 -5.89 7.87 4.24
C ARG A 37 -7.11 8.41 3.51
N ARG A 38 -7.01 8.58 2.19
CA ARG A 38 -8.15 9.03 1.39
C ARG A 38 -9.20 7.96 1.22
N MET A 39 -8.78 6.72 1.04
CA MET A 39 -9.70 5.61 0.81
C MET A 39 -10.33 5.10 2.09
N ARG A 40 -9.63 5.20 3.18
CA ARG A 40 -10.07 4.69 4.48
C ARG A 40 -9.97 5.78 5.54
N PRO A 41 -10.74 6.87 5.41
CA PRO A 41 -10.75 7.89 6.46
C PRO A 41 -11.40 7.35 7.72
N GLY A 42 -11.17 8.02 8.82
CA GLY A 42 -11.82 7.68 10.08
C GLY A 42 -10.94 6.97 11.09
N PHE A 43 -9.73 6.60 10.70
CA PHE A 43 -8.77 6.06 11.66
C PHE A 43 -7.84 7.17 12.15
N ASP A 44 -7.25 6.93 13.31
CA ASP A 44 -6.36 7.90 13.95
C ASP A 44 -4.94 7.77 13.37
N TYR A 45 -4.77 8.18 12.11
CA TYR A 45 -3.47 8.10 11.43
C TYR A 45 -2.40 8.96 12.06
N ASP A 46 -2.81 10.07 12.67
CA ASP A 46 -1.86 10.99 13.29
C ASP A 46 -1.55 10.62 14.74
N GLN A 47 -2.13 9.52 15.21
CA GLN A 47 -1.87 8.99 16.55
C GLN A 47 -2.12 10.02 17.64
N THR A 48 -3.22 10.74 17.49
CA THR A 48 -3.61 11.79 18.44
C THR A 48 -4.35 11.25 19.66
N GLY A 49 -4.77 10.00 19.60
CA GLY A 49 -5.60 9.41 20.63
C GLY A 49 -7.09 9.66 20.44
N VAL A 50 -7.47 10.33 19.37
CA VAL A 50 -8.87 10.60 19.06
C VAL A 50 -9.30 9.69 17.93
N GLY A 51 -10.33 8.90 18.17
CA GLY A 51 -10.84 7.98 17.19
C GLY A 51 -10.15 6.62 17.21
N PRO A 52 -10.60 5.68 16.38
CA PRO A 52 -10.06 4.32 16.38
C PRO A 52 -8.66 4.28 15.81
N ALA A 53 -7.81 3.48 16.45
CA ALA A 53 -6.45 3.27 15.96
C ALA A 53 -6.47 2.59 14.59
N VAL A 54 -5.41 2.80 13.82
CA VAL A 54 -5.27 2.15 12.51
C VAL A 54 -5.12 0.64 12.73
N PRO A 55 -6.01 -0.18 12.15
CA PRO A 55 -5.90 -1.63 12.31
C PRO A 55 -4.64 -2.19 11.64
N GLU A 56 -4.19 -3.34 12.15
CA GLU A 56 -3.00 -3.98 11.59
C GLU A 56 -3.17 -4.39 10.13
N ASP A 57 -4.37 -4.81 9.73
CA ASP A 57 -4.60 -5.18 8.33
C ASP A 57 -4.46 -3.96 7.41
N VAL A 58 -4.91 -2.81 7.84
CA VAL A 58 -4.75 -1.56 7.08
C VAL A 58 -3.27 -1.18 7.01
N ALA A 59 -2.55 -1.31 8.12
CA ALA A 59 -1.12 -1.00 8.15
C ALA A 59 -0.34 -1.95 7.22
N LEU A 60 -0.58 -3.24 7.32
CA LEU A 60 0.11 -4.22 6.46
C LEU A 60 -0.26 -4.01 5.00
N GLY A 61 -1.52 -3.74 4.71
CA GLY A 61 -1.96 -3.47 3.34
C GLY A 61 -1.28 -2.26 2.74
N THR A 62 -1.05 -1.23 3.56
CA THR A 62 -0.35 -0.03 3.10
C THR A 62 1.11 -0.32 2.78
N VAL A 63 1.78 -1.10 3.63
CA VAL A 63 3.16 -1.50 3.38
C VAL A 63 3.26 -2.30 2.09
N ARG A 64 2.35 -3.24 1.88
CA ARG A 64 2.35 -4.07 0.68
C ARG A 64 2.01 -3.28 -0.57
N LEU A 65 1.11 -2.31 -0.45
CA LEU A 65 0.80 -1.42 -1.57
C LEU A 65 2.04 -0.63 -2.00
N ALA A 66 2.75 -0.06 -1.03
CA ALA A 66 3.98 0.66 -1.31
C ALA A 66 5.02 -0.23 -1.98
N GLY A 67 5.16 -1.46 -1.48
CA GLY A 67 6.09 -2.43 -2.04
C GLY A 67 5.74 -2.82 -3.47
N ARG A 68 4.44 -2.99 -3.74
CA ARG A 68 3.98 -3.31 -5.09
C ARG A 68 4.28 -2.18 -6.06
N TRP A 69 4.03 -0.94 -5.66
CA TRP A 69 4.33 0.21 -6.52
C TRP A 69 5.83 0.35 -6.76
N TYR A 70 6.63 0.11 -5.74
CA TYR A 70 8.08 0.13 -5.87
C TYR A 70 8.55 -0.94 -6.87
N THR A 71 8.07 -2.16 -6.72
CA THR A 71 8.44 -3.27 -7.59
C THR A 71 8.03 -3.03 -9.03
N ARG A 72 6.81 -2.53 -9.24
CA ARG A 72 6.32 -2.20 -10.58
C ARG A 72 7.17 -1.16 -11.26
N ARG A 73 7.55 -0.14 -10.51
CA ARG A 73 8.35 0.94 -11.05
C ARG A 73 9.69 0.42 -11.57
N ARG A 74 10.25 -0.58 -10.90
CA ARG A 74 11.55 -1.14 -11.24
C ARG A 74 11.50 -2.26 -12.26
N SER A 75 10.32 -2.77 -12.57
CA SER A 75 10.18 -3.94 -13.44
C SER A 75 9.48 -3.56 -14.73
N PRO A 76 10.27 -3.19 -15.77
CA PRO A 76 9.66 -2.97 -17.08
C PRO A 76 8.93 -4.20 -17.60
N ASP A 77 9.30 -5.38 -17.15
CA ASP A 77 8.65 -6.62 -17.55
C ASP A 77 7.17 -6.65 -17.17
N ALA A 78 6.80 -5.94 -16.13
CA ALA A 78 5.39 -5.86 -15.75
C ALA A 78 4.57 -5.23 -16.87
N LEU A 79 5.09 -4.20 -17.50
CA LEU A 79 4.40 -3.55 -18.61
C LEU A 79 4.34 -4.45 -19.85
N ILE A 80 5.42 -5.18 -20.09
CA ILE A 80 5.46 -6.12 -21.21
C ILE A 80 4.45 -7.23 -21.00
N SER A 81 4.39 -7.78 -19.79
CA SER A 81 3.41 -8.81 -19.46
C SER A 81 2.00 -8.30 -19.62
N MET A 82 1.74 -7.06 -19.26
CA MET A 82 0.44 -6.47 -19.44
C MET A 82 0.09 -6.36 -20.93
N ALA A 83 1.04 -5.98 -21.76
CA ALA A 83 0.83 -5.88 -23.18
C ALA A 83 0.59 -7.27 -23.81
N GLU A 84 1.32 -8.28 -23.34
CA GLU A 84 1.19 -9.63 -23.86
C GLU A 84 -0.16 -10.25 -23.50
N LEU A 85 -0.72 -9.86 -22.38
CA LEU A 85 -2.03 -10.31 -21.99
C LEU A 85 -3.15 -9.61 -22.77
N GLY A 86 -2.74 -8.74 -23.68
CA GLY A 86 -3.67 -8.03 -24.54
C GLY A 86 -4.53 -7.06 -23.77
N ALA A 87 -5.78 -7.02 -24.10
CA ALA A 87 -6.71 -6.12 -23.44
C ALA A 87 -7.08 -6.56 -22.03
N THR A 88 -6.46 -7.62 -21.54
CA THR A 88 -6.76 -8.11 -20.21
C THR A 88 -6.45 -7.03 -19.20
N ARG A 89 -7.44 -6.70 -18.41
CA ARG A 89 -7.22 -5.71 -17.38
C ARG A 89 -6.25 -6.23 -16.34
N VAL A 90 -5.21 -5.45 -16.10
CA VAL A 90 -4.37 -5.68 -14.96
C VAL A 90 -5.06 -4.99 -13.79
N PRO A 91 -5.40 -5.71 -12.73
CA PRO A 91 -6.03 -5.06 -11.59
C PRO A 91 -5.15 -3.94 -11.06
N SER A 92 -5.77 -2.85 -10.69
CA SER A 92 -5.04 -1.74 -10.08
C SER A 92 -4.37 -2.16 -8.79
N PHE A 93 -4.93 -3.16 -8.13
CA PHE A 93 -4.46 -3.63 -6.85
C PHE A 93 -4.35 -5.14 -6.86
N ASP A 94 -3.35 -5.62 -6.13
CA ASP A 94 -3.26 -7.03 -5.81
C ASP A 94 -4.49 -7.41 -4.98
N PRO A 95 -5.12 -8.57 -5.23
CA PRO A 95 -6.28 -8.97 -4.44
C PRO A 95 -6.02 -9.05 -2.93
N ASP A 96 -4.81 -9.45 -2.53
CA ASP A 96 -4.46 -9.47 -1.11
C ASP A 96 -4.45 -8.07 -0.51
N ILE A 97 -3.95 -7.11 -1.27
CA ILE A 97 -3.91 -5.71 -0.83
C ILE A 97 -5.32 -5.17 -0.73
N GLU A 98 -6.16 -5.45 -1.73
CA GLU A 98 -7.55 -5.02 -1.68
C GLU A 98 -8.26 -5.57 -0.45
N ARG A 99 -7.99 -6.83 -0.13
CA ARG A 99 -8.62 -7.48 1.03
C ARG A 99 -8.15 -6.85 2.33
N LEU A 100 -6.84 -6.62 2.44
CA LEU A 100 -6.28 -6.02 3.65
C LEU A 100 -6.79 -4.60 3.88
N LEU A 101 -6.85 -3.83 2.82
CA LEU A 101 -7.31 -2.44 2.89
C LEU A 101 -8.83 -2.31 2.86
N LYS A 102 -9.51 -3.38 2.45
CA LYS A 102 -10.97 -3.40 2.29
C LYS A 102 -11.43 -2.33 1.31
N ILE A 103 -10.78 -2.32 0.16
CA ILE A 103 -11.12 -1.42 -0.95
C ILE A 103 -11.47 -2.27 -2.16
N GLY A 104 -11.88 -1.62 -3.24
CA GLY A 104 -12.28 -2.34 -4.43
C GLY A 104 -13.44 -3.29 -4.12
N ARG A 105 -13.30 -4.55 -4.55
CA ARG A 105 -14.35 -5.55 -4.31
C ARG A 105 -14.54 -5.92 -2.85
N TYR A 106 -13.54 -5.64 -2.02
CA TYR A 106 -13.60 -5.94 -0.59
C TYR A 106 -14.04 -4.74 0.23
N ARG A 107 -14.42 -3.67 -0.45
CA ARG A 107 -14.91 -2.49 0.23
C ARG A 107 -16.18 -2.85 0.99
N ARG A 108 -16.22 -2.42 2.24
CA ARG A 108 -17.38 -2.65 3.06
C ARG A 108 -18.58 -1.95 2.45
N SER A 109 -19.67 -2.68 2.28
CA SER A 109 -20.90 -2.09 1.79
C SER A 109 -21.38 -1.06 2.80
N VAL A 110 -21.62 0.15 2.33
CA VAL A 110 -22.21 1.18 3.17
C VAL A 110 -23.71 1.07 3.00
N ILE A 111 -24.27 0.10 3.66
CA ILE A 111 -25.70 0.05 3.74
C ILE A 111 -26.08 0.89 4.91
N ALA A 112 -26.72 1.91 4.60
CA ALA A 112 -27.18 2.79 5.65
C ALA A 112 -28.14 2.04 6.55
#